data_82e8250122109d3346730259060cd3ab
#
_entry.id   82e8250122109d3346730259060cd3ab
#
_cell.length_a   1.000
_cell.length_b   1.000
_cell.length_c   1.000
_cell.angle_alpha   90.00
_cell.angle_beta   90.00
_cell.angle_gamma   90.00
#
_symmetry.space_group_name_H-M   'P 1'
#
loop_
_entity.id
_entity.type
_entity.pdbx_description
1 polymer ?
#
loop_
_entity_poly.entity_id
_entity_poly.type
_entity_poly.pdbx_seq_one_letter_code
_entity_poly.pdbx_strand_id
1 'polypeptide(L)'
;HKLGRKRSKSRGNSPDPIELMNTYGADGVRMGMLLTSPAGNDLPFDEQLCEQGRNFTNKVWNALRLVKGWTVSDEAPADEAAEWAVTWFRALMDAELAELQRDFDRYALSEALMRLYKLTWNSYCAWYLELVKPAYGQPISASVYRATVGYFEELMAALHPFMPFLTEEVWHVLSDRAETDFLDFATYPTPSGTSYDPAEFASVEAHVVALRTFRAEKNIAFKSPLTTDAAQKPAGWPAIAKLTNSVWGSAEGGLPLRAGTAELRVQIEADAVDVEAEIAKAQKDIEYYSGFKRSIQAKLANEKFVSGAPAAVVDAERKKLADAEAKIEIAQKLLAVLTSN
;
A
#
# COMPACT_ATOMS: atom_id res chain seq x y z
N HIS A 1 -29.61 -5.95 6.82
CA HIS A 1 -29.91 -4.77 7.68
C HIS A 1 -29.02 -4.81 8.91
N LYS A 2 -28.44 -3.68 9.33
CA LYS A 2 -27.60 -3.53 10.58
C LYS A 2 -28.27 -4.11 11.84
N LEU A 3 -29.58 -4.35 11.83
CA LEU A 3 -30.36 -4.88 12.96
C LEU A 3 -30.95 -6.29 12.69
N GLY A 4 -30.42 -7.04 11.71
CA GLY A 4 -30.89 -8.40 11.40
C GLY A 4 -32.35 -8.49 10.86
N ARG A 5 -32.98 -7.35 10.52
CA ARG A 5 -34.37 -7.35 10.03
C ARG A 5 -34.43 -7.39 8.50
N LYS A 6 -35.26 -8.27 7.95
CA LYS A 6 -35.50 -8.36 6.51
C LYS A 6 -36.04 -7.02 5.97
N ARG A 7 -35.44 -6.50 4.89
CA ARG A 7 -35.95 -5.32 4.16
C ARG A 7 -37.05 -5.72 3.20
N SER A 8 -38.03 -4.86 3.04
CA SER A 8 -39.15 -5.06 2.11
C SER A 8 -39.77 -3.70 1.73
N LYS A 9 -40.11 -3.53 0.45
CA LYS A 9 -40.84 -2.34 -0.03
C LYS A 9 -42.12 -2.11 0.76
N SER A 10 -42.85 -3.18 1.06
CA SER A 10 -44.11 -3.11 1.83
C SER A 10 -43.96 -2.67 3.28
N ARG A 11 -42.74 -2.71 3.81
CA ARG A 11 -42.40 -2.24 5.18
C ARG A 11 -41.79 -0.84 5.19
N GLY A 12 -41.61 -0.20 4.03
CA GLY A 12 -40.99 1.14 3.94
C GLY A 12 -39.54 1.21 4.42
N ASN A 13 -38.86 0.07 4.60
CA ASN A 13 -37.51 0.01 5.15
C ASN A 13 -36.45 -0.41 4.11
N SER A 14 -36.81 -0.42 2.83
CA SER A 14 -35.86 -0.62 1.72
C SER A 14 -35.45 0.76 1.17
N PRO A 15 -34.16 1.06 1.03
CA PRO A 15 -33.72 2.29 0.38
C PRO A 15 -34.19 2.30 -1.08
N ASP A 16 -34.52 3.46 -1.61
CA ASP A 16 -34.82 3.62 -3.02
C ASP A 16 -33.51 3.51 -3.83
N PRO A 17 -33.41 2.57 -4.80
CA PRO A 17 -32.24 2.44 -5.64
C PRO A 17 -31.91 3.71 -6.44
N ILE A 18 -32.93 4.47 -6.87
CA ILE A 18 -32.75 5.71 -7.64
C ILE A 18 -32.11 6.79 -6.75
N GLU A 19 -32.60 6.93 -5.51
CA GLU A 19 -32.01 7.88 -4.56
C GLU A 19 -30.55 7.52 -4.25
N LEU A 20 -30.25 6.23 -4.07
CA LEU A 20 -28.87 5.76 -3.86
C LEU A 20 -28.00 6.07 -5.08
N MET A 21 -28.47 5.80 -6.30
CA MET A 21 -27.72 6.09 -7.53
C MET A 21 -27.51 7.58 -7.73
N ASN A 22 -28.48 8.43 -7.40
CA ASN A 22 -28.33 9.88 -7.45
C ASN A 22 -27.28 10.39 -6.46
N THR A 23 -27.13 9.71 -5.31
CA THR A 23 -26.20 10.12 -4.24
C THR A 23 -24.78 9.57 -4.45
N TYR A 24 -24.67 8.30 -4.86
CA TYR A 24 -23.38 7.56 -4.89
C TYR A 24 -22.92 7.19 -6.31
N GLY A 25 -23.73 7.45 -7.34
CA GLY A 25 -23.52 6.95 -8.69
C GLY A 25 -23.90 5.48 -8.85
N ALA A 26 -24.20 5.05 -10.07
CA ALA A 26 -24.59 3.67 -10.34
C ALA A 26 -23.49 2.67 -9.97
N ASP A 27 -22.25 2.94 -10.34
CA ASP A 27 -21.09 2.09 -10.00
C ASP A 27 -20.78 2.06 -8.50
N GLY A 28 -20.99 3.19 -7.80
CA GLY A 28 -20.85 3.25 -6.35
C GLY A 28 -21.84 2.34 -5.63
N VAL A 29 -23.10 2.32 -6.09
CA VAL A 29 -24.15 1.43 -5.56
C VAL A 29 -23.84 -0.03 -5.88
N ARG A 30 -23.46 -0.35 -7.15
CA ARG A 30 -23.08 -1.70 -7.58
C ARG A 30 -21.95 -2.25 -6.72
N MET A 31 -20.88 -1.47 -6.57
CA MET A 31 -19.74 -1.84 -5.74
C MET A 31 -20.14 -2.08 -4.28
N GLY A 32 -20.93 -1.16 -3.68
CA GLY A 32 -21.39 -1.28 -2.31
C GLY A 32 -22.23 -2.54 -2.08
N MET A 33 -23.07 -2.93 -3.03
CA MET A 33 -23.85 -4.15 -2.95
C MET A 33 -22.99 -5.40 -3.09
N LEU A 34 -22.05 -5.42 -4.04
CA LEU A 34 -21.20 -6.58 -4.31
C LEU A 34 -20.19 -6.83 -3.19
N LEU A 35 -19.65 -5.79 -2.56
CA LEU A 35 -18.73 -5.94 -1.41
C LEU A 35 -19.42 -6.57 -0.18
N THR A 36 -20.75 -6.49 -0.08
CA THR A 36 -21.51 -7.08 1.03
C THR A 36 -22.04 -8.48 0.76
N SER A 37 -21.76 -9.05 -0.41
CA SER A 37 -22.37 -10.30 -0.87
C SER A 37 -21.41 -11.49 -0.74
N PRO A 38 -21.07 -11.98 0.47
CA PRO A 38 -20.37 -13.24 0.57
C PRO A 38 -21.29 -14.35 0.02
N ALA A 39 -20.73 -15.25 -0.78
CA ALA A 39 -21.48 -16.32 -1.42
C ALA A 39 -22.32 -17.12 -0.39
N GLY A 40 -23.63 -17.23 -0.65
CA GLY A 40 -24.53 -18.06 0.14
C GLY A 40 -25.13 -17.44 1.41
N ASN A 41 -24.91 -16.16 1.71
CA ASN A 41 -25.47 -15.49 2.87
C ASN A 41 -26.41 -14.34 2.50
N ASP A 42 -27.29 -13.96 3.45
CA ASP A 42 -28.11 -12.75 3.33
C ASP A 42 -27.22 -11.50 3.24
N LEU A 43 -27.59 -10.58 2.35
CA LEU A 43 -26.94 -9.28 2.16
C LEU A 43 -27.22 -8.32 3.33
N PRO A 44 -26.27 -8.06 4.24
CA PRO A 44 -26.42 -6.97 5.20
C PRO A 44 -26.09 -5.65 4.49
N PHE A 45 -27.02 -5.09 3.71
CA PHE A 45 -26.80 -3.84 3.00
C PHE A 45 -26.37 -2.72 3.95
N ASP A 46 -25.20 -2.15 3.69
CA ASP A 46 -24.68 -0.97 4.38
C ASP A 46 -24.43 0.14 3.34
N GLU A 47 -25.09 1.27 3.56
CA GLU A 47 -24.99 2.44 2.68
C GLU A 47 -23.57 3.05 2.66
N GLN A 48 -22.80 2.87 3.73
CA GLN A 48 -21.39 3.29 3.79
C GLN A 48 -20.53 2.62 2.72
N LEU A 49 -20.90 1.41 2.28
CA LEU A 49 -20.19 0.75 1.20
C LEU A 49 -20.49 1.35 -0.18
N CYS A 50 -21.68 1.93 -0.37
CA CYS A 50 -21.97 2.73 -1.56
C CYS A 50 -21.12 4.01 -1.58
N GLU A 51 -20.91 4.64 -0.42
CA GLU A 51 -20.00 5.78 -0.29
C GLU A 51 -18.54 5.38 -0.58
N GLN A 52 -18.10 4.23 -0.10
CA GLN A 52 -16.79 3.66 -0.44
C GLN A 52 -16.64 3.47 -1.96
N GLY A 53 -17.69 2.95 -2.62
CA GLY A 53 -17.74 2.80 -4.08
C GLY A 53 -17.62 4.13 -4.82
N ARG A 54 -18.35 5.17 -4.39
CA ARG A 54 -18.22 6.53 -4.92
C ARG A 54 -16.79 7.08 -4.72
N ASN A 55 -16.22 6.89 -3.55
CA ASN A 55 -14.86 7.36 -3.28
C ASN A 55 -13.82 6.62 -4.14
N PHE A 56 -14.06 5.34 -4.43
CA PHE A 56 -13.24 4.57 -5.36
C PHE A 56 -13.35 5.12 -6.80
N THR A 57 -14.56 5.40 -7.28
CA THR A 57 -14.79 6.07 -8.58
C THR A 57 -14.00 7.37 -8.67
N ASN A 58 -14.09 8.23 -7.66
CA ASN A 58 -13.35 9.49 -7.61
C ASN A 58 -11.83 9.27 -7.62
N LYS A 59 -11.33 8.24 -6.93
CA LYS A 59 -9.90 7.91 -6.92
C LYS A 59 -9.40 7.49 -8.29
N VAL A 60 -10.13 6.63 -8.99
CA VAL A 60 -9.81 6.18 -10.35
C VAL A 60 -9.83 7.37 -11.33
N TRP A 61 -10.84 8.22 -11.24
CA TRP A 61 -10.95 9.42 -12.07
C TRP A 61 -9.81 10.41 -11.85
N ASN A 62 -9.40 10.62 -10.61
CA ASN A 62 -8.24 11.46 -10.29
C ASN A 62 -6.92 10.85 -10.80
N ALA A 63 -6.77 9.53 -10.75
CA ALA A 63 -5.63 8.84 -11.35
C ALA A 63 -5.59 9.05 -12.87
N LEU A 64 -6.74 8.95 -13.55
CA LEU A 64 -6.87 9.24 -14.98
C LEU A 64 -6.40 10.67 -15.31
N ARG A 65 -6.89 11.66 -14.57
CA ARG A 65 -6.49 13.07 -14.77
C ARG A 65 -5.01 13.29 -14.53
N LEU A 66 -4.43 12.59 -13.55
CA LEU A 66 -2.99 12.65 -13.27
C LEU A 66 -2.18 12.13 -14.46
N VAL A 67 -2.51 10.92 -14.94
CA VAL A 67 -1.79 10.25 -16.04
C VAL A 67 -1.93 11.06 -17.35
N LYS A 68 -3.12 11.51 -17.68
CA LYS A 68 -3.37 12.32 -18.89
C LYS A 68 -2.73 13.71 -18.85
N GLY A 69 -2.42 14.21 -17.65
CA GLY A 69 -1.77 15.52 -17.46
C GLY A 69 -0.25 15.50 -17.64
N TRP A 70 0.37 14.34 -17.84
CA TRP A 70 1.82 14.26 -18.02
C TRP A 70 2.26 14.60 -19.45
N THR A 71 3.38 15.31 -19.55
CA THR A 71 4.07 15.50 -20.82
C THR A 71 4.93 14.28 -21.10
N VAL A 72 4.80 13.69 -22.29
CA VAL A 72 5.53 12.49 -22.70
C VAL A 72 6.68 12.87 -23.64
N SER A 73 7.86 12.27 -23.45
CA SER A 73 9.02 12.49 -24.31
C SER A 73 9.86 11.20 -24.41
N ASP A 74 10.33 10.90 -25.61
CA ASP A 74 11.32 9.84 -25.85
C ASP A 74 12.72 10.23 -25.35
N GLU A 75 12.97 11.55 -25.16
CA GLU A 75 14.23 12.10 -24.65
C GLU A 75 14.20 12.31 -23.12
N ALA A 76 13.12 11.91 -22.44
CA ALA A 76 13.05 12.04 -20.99
C ALA A 76 14.18 11.24 -20.32
N PRO A 77 14.79 11.78 -19.24
CA PRO A 77 15.86 11.08 -18.54
C PRO A 77 15.38 9.73 -17.97
N ALA A 78 16.28 8.77 -17.94
CA ALA A 78 16.02 7.48 -17.29
C ALA A 78 15.66 7.69 -15.81
N ASP A 79 14.65 6.97 -15.34
CA ASP A 79 14.20 6.98 -13.94
C ASP A 79 14.18 5.52 -13.45
N GLU A 80 15.26 5.12 -12.78
CA GLU A 80 15.41 3.75 -12.27
C GLU A 80 14.25 3.34 -11.34
N ALA A 81 13.68 4.29 -10.60
CA ALA A 81 12.53 4.00 -9.73
C ALA A 81 11.27 3.71 -10.57
N ALA A 82 11.08 4.44 -11.67
CA ALA A 82 9.96 4.20 -12.58
C ALA A 82 10.12 2.89 -13.34
N GLU A 83 11.33 2.56 -13.79
CA GLU A 83 11.63 1.27 -14.46
C GLU A 83 11.43 0.08 -13.52
N TRP A 84 11.91 0.21 -12.27
CA TRP A 84 11.65 -0.78 -11.24
C TRP A 84 10.14 -0.94 -10.98
N ALA A 85 9.42 0.17 -10.87
CA ALA A 85 7.98 0.15 -10.60
C ALA A 85 7.19 -0.52 -11.74
N VAL A 86 7.57 -0.30 -13.00
CA VAL A 86 6.95 -0.98 -14.16
C VAL A 86 7.12 -2.49 -14.03
N THR A 87 8.32 -2.96 -13.75
CA THR A 87 8.60 -4.39 -13.60
C THR A 87 7.87 -4.99 -12.38
N TRP A 88 7.93 -4.32 -11.25
CA TRP A 88 7.24 -4.74 -10.03
C TRP A 88 5.73 -4.83 -10.25
N PHE A 89 5.11 -3.79 -10.82
CA PHE A 89 3.65 -3.75 -10.94
C PHE A 89 3.14 -4.78 -11.95
N ARG A 90 3.88 -5.09 -13.03
CA ARG A 90 3.54 -6.19 -13.94
C ARG A 90 3.51 -7.53 -13.21
N ALA A 91 4.56 -7.82 -12.44
CA ALA A 91 4.65 -9.06 -11.69
C ALA A 91 3.52 -9.19 -10.64
N LEU A 92 3.24 -8.11 -9.88
CA LEU A 92 2.12 -8.07 -8.94
C LEU A 92 0.78 -8.28 -9.65
N MET A 93 0.56 -7.59 -10.77
CA MET A 93 -0.69 -7.69 -11.52
C MET A 93 -0.92 -9.09 -12.06
N ASP A 94 0.11 -9.76 -12.55
CA ASP A 94 0.03 -11.16 -13.00
C ASP A 94 -0.35 -12.11 -11.86
N ALA A 95 0.23 -11.93 -10.69
CA ALA A 95 -0.11 -12.71 -9.50
C ALA A 95 -1.57 -12.49 -9.08
N GLU A 96 -2.02 -11.22 -9.06
CA GLU A 96 -3.38 -10.87 -8.67
C GLU A 96 -4.42 -11.32 -9.70
N LEU A 97 -4.12 -11.28 -11.01
CA LEU A 97 -4.99 -11.81 -12.05
C LEU A 97 -5.15 -13.32 -11.96
N ALA A 98 -4.08 -14.05 -11.59
CA ALA A 98 -4.16 -15.50 -11.38
C ALA A 98 -5.08 -15.86 -10.18
N GLU A 99 -4.99 -15.09 -9.10
CA GLU A 99 -5.88 -15.26 -7.95
C GLU A 99 -7.33 -14.83 -8.26
N LEU A 100 -7.49 -13.75 -9.07
CA LEU A 100 -8.79 -13.28 -9.52
C LEU A 100 -9.54 -14.36 -10.33
N GLN A 101 -8.82 -15.08 -11.20
CA GLN A 101 -9.40 -16.22 -11.94
C GLN A 101 -9.91 -17.30 -10.97
N ARG A 102 -9.15 -17.62 -9.92
CA ARG A 102 -9.59 -18.57 -8.89
C ARG A 102 -10.82 -18.10 -8.11
N ASP A 103 -10.91 -16.78 -7.84
CA ASP A 103 -12.07 -16.20 -7.18
C ASP A 103 -13.33 -16.33 -8.08
N PHE A 104 -13.20 -16.10 -9.39
CA PHE A 104 -14.30 -16.32 -10.35
C PHE A 104 -14.71 -17.77 -10.47
N ASP A 105 -13.76 -18.71 -10.55
CA ASP A 105 -14.04 -20.15 -10.64
C ASP A 105 -14.85 -20.66 -9.43
N ARG A 106 -14.74 -19.98 -8.29
CA ARG A 106 -15.50 -20.27 -7.06
C ARG A 106 -16.74 -19.40 -6.87
N TYR A 107 -17.04 -18.52 -7.83
CA TYR A 107 -18.11 -17.53 -7.72
C TYR A 107 -17.95 -16.58 -6.51
N ALA A 108 -16.73 -16.35 -6.06
CA ALA A 108 -16.38 -15.50 -4.93
C ALA A 108 -16.27 -14.02 -5.36
N LEU A 109 -17.40 -13.44 -5.80
CA LEU A 109 -17.44 -12.11 -6.45
C LEU A 109 -17.05 -10.97 -5.50
N SER A 110 -17.35 -11.08 -4.21
CA SER A 110 -16.94 -10.09 -3.20
C SER A 110 -15.43 -10.06 -3.02
N GLU A 111 -14.82 -11.23 -2.97
CA GLU A 111 -13.37 -11.41 -2.86
C GLU A 111 -12.67 -10.89 -4.12
N ALA A 112 -13.19 -11.25 -5.29
CA ALA A 112 -12.71 -10.77 -6.59
C ALA A 112 -12.73 -9.22 -6.65
N LEU A 113 -13.85 -8.60 -6.30
CA LEU A 113 -13.98 -7.14 -6.28
C LEU A 113 -13.05 -6.49 -5.24
N MET A 114 -12.92 -7.07 -4.04
CA MET A 114 -12.02 -6.56 -3.01
C MET A 114 -10.55 -6.65 -3.43
N ARG A 115 -10.17 -7.70 -4.16
CA ARG A 115 -8.85 -7.86 -4.76
C ARG A 115 -8.56 -6.74 -5.75
N LEU A 116 -9.46 -6.51 -6.70
CA LEU A 116 -9.35 -5.45 -7.69
C LEU A 116 -9.34 -4.05 -7.05
N TYR A 117 -10.15 -3.86 -6.01
CA TYR A 117 -10.13 -2.63 -5.22
C TYR A 117 -8.73 -2.36 -4.62
N LYS A 118 -8.14 -3.36 -3.96
CA LYS A 118 -6.80 -3.23 -3.36
C LYS A 118 -5.72 -3.04 -4.41
N LEU A 119 -5.76 -3.81 -5.49
CA LEU A 119 -4.80 -3.69 -6.59
C LEU A 119 -4.85 -2.28 -7.20
N THR A 120 -6.05 -1.75 -7.45
CA THR A 120 -6.22 -0.42 -8.05
C THR A 120 -5.91 0.71 -7.06
N TRP A 121 -6.52 0.68 -5.88
CA TRP A 121 -6.37 1.79 -4.91
C TRP A 121 -5.00 1.80 -4.24
N ASN A 122 -4.61 0.65 -3.62
CA ASN A 122 -3.39 0.59 -2.83
C ASN A 122 -2.14 0.45 -3.70
N SER A 123 -2.17 -0.48 -4.67
CA SER A 123 -0.95 -0.78 -5.42
C SER A 123 -0.75 0.17 -6.59
N TYR A 124 -1.76 0.34 -7.47
CA TYR A 124 -1.63 1.22 -8.63
C TYR A 124 -1.62 2.71 -8.23
N CYS A 125 -2.69 3.18 -7.56
CA CYS A 125 -2.83 4.61 -7.28
C CYS A 125 -1.92 5.12 -6.16
N ALA A 126 -1.64 4.32 -5.11
CA ALA A 126 -0.88 4.81 -3.96
C ALA A 126 0.62 4.56 -4.06
N TRP A 127 1.05 3.52 -4.78
CA TRP A 127 2.47 3.17 -4.92
C TRP A 127 2.98 3.37 -6.34
N TYR A 128 2.39 2.66 -7.32
CA TYR A 128 2.89 2.68 -8.70
C TYR A 128 2.92 4.09 -9.28
N LEU A 129 1.80 4.82 -9.25
CA LEU A 129 1.73 6.18 -9.80
C LEU A 129 2.69 7.15 -9.11
N GLU A 130 2.93 7.02 -7.80
CA GLU A 130 3.91 7.85 -7.11
C GLU A 130 5.35 7.52 -7.52
N LEU A 131 5.63 6.26 -7.85
CA LEU A 131 6.93 5.81 -8.32
C LEU A 131 7.22 6.24 -9.76
N VAL A 132 6.24 6.18 -10.65
CA VAL A 132 6.43 6.54 -12.06
C VAL A 132 6.22 8.04 -12.33
N LYS A 133 5.56 8.76 -11.43
CA LYS A 133 5.30 10.19 -11.57
C LYS A 133 6.60 10.96 -11.82
N PRO A 134 6.69 11.73 -12.92
CA PRO A 134 7.85 12.57 -13.18
C PRO A 134 7.99 13.67 -12.14
N ALA A 135 9.20 14.21 -11.98
CA ALA A 135 9.40 15.42 -11.19
C ALA A 135 8.58 16.60 -11.77
N TYR A 136 8.22 17.53 -10.92
CA TYR A 136 7.39 18.66 -11.35
C TYR A 136 8.00 19.41 -12.55
N GLY A 137 7.20 19.56 -13.60
CA GLY A 137 7.62 20.22 -14.84
C GLY A 137 8.53 19.39 -15.75
N GLN A 138 8.82 18.14 -15.41
CA GLN A 138 9.61 17.24 -16.24
C GLN A 138 8.71 16.29 -17.03
N PRO A 139 9.13 15.87 -18.23
CA PRO A 139 8.41 14.85 -18.99
C PRO A 139 8.62 13.44 -18.40
N ILE A 140 7.65 12.56 -18.63
CA ILE A 140 7.78 11.11 -18.40
C ILE A 140 8.32 10.45 -19.68
N SER A 141 9.13 9.38 -19.54
CA SER A 141 9.57 8.62 -20.70
C SER A 141 8.39 7.90 -21.39
N ALA A 142 8.41 7.88 -22.71
CA ALA A 142 7.34 7.27 -23.51
C ALA A 142 7.15 5.77 -23.20
N SER A 143 8.22 5.05 -22.85
CA SER A 143 8.15 3.63 -22.46
C SER A 143 7.38 3.44 -21.14
N VAL A 144 7.70 4.22 -20.10
CA VAL A 144 7.02 4.19 -18.80
C VAL A 144 5.57 4.64 -18.94
N TYR A 145 5.32 5.69 -19.73
CA TYR A 145 3.95 6.16 -19.99
C TYR A 145 3.09 5.09 -20.66
N ARG A 146 3.59 4.44 -21.72
CA ARG A 146 2.88 3.33 -22.39
C ARG A 146 2.58 2.17 -21.44
N ALA A 147 3.55 1.77 -20.61
CA ALA A 147 3.32 0.74 -19.59
C ALA A 147 2.24 1.18 -18.57
N THR A 148 2.28 2.45 -18.13
CA THR A 148 1.30 3.01 -17.19
C THR A 148 -0.11 2.99 -17.75
N VAL A 149 -0.28 3.43 -19.02
CA VAL A 149 -1.57 3.40 -19.71
C VAL A 149 -2.04 1.95 -19.90
N GLY A 150 -1.16 1.05 -20.35
CA GLY A 150 -1.50 -0.36 -20.54
C GLY A 150 -2.00 -1.02 -19.25
N TYR A 151 -1.33 -0.79 -18.12
CA TYR A 151 -1.79 -1.28 -16.82
C TYR A 151 -3.13 -0.69 -16.39
N PHE A 152 -3.34 0.58 -16.69
CA PHE A 152 -4.62 1.22 -16.38
C PHE A 152 -5.75 0.61 -17.21
N GLU A 153 -5.52 0.37 -18.50
CA GLU A 153 -6.47 -0.28 -19.40
C GLU A 153 -6.81 -1.71 -18.95
N GLU A 154 -5.80 -2.51 -18.56
CA GLU A 154 -6.01 -3.84 -18.03
C GLU A 154 -6.81 -3.81 -16.70
N LEU A 155 -6.53 -2.85 -15.80
CA LEU A 155 -7.31 -2.66 -14.58
C LEU A 155 -8.75 -2.29 -14.88
N MET A 156 -9.00 -1.42 -15.88
CA MET A 156 -10.36 -1.07 -16.28
C MET A 156 -11.10 -2.28 -16.86
N ALA A 157 -10.45 -3.07 -17.69
CA ALA A 157 -11.04 -4.30 -18.24
C ALA A 157 -11.37 -5.31 -17.11
N ALA A 158 -10.48 -5.46 -16.12
CA ALA A 158 -10.73 -6.34 -14.98
C ALA A 158 -11.88 -5.86 -14.08
N LEU A 159 -12.04 -4.55 -13.91
CA LEU A 159 -13.10 -3.92 -13.10
C LEU A 159 -14.45 -3.82 -13.84
N HIS A 160 -14.45 -3.91 -15.17
CA HIS A 160 -15.64 -3.62 -16.00
C HIS A 160 -16.89 -4.43 -15.60
N PRO A 161 -16.81 -5.74 -15.29
CA PRO A 161 -17.99 -6.49 -14.84
C PRO A 161 -18.65 -5.93 -13.58
N PHE A 162 -17.89 -5.23 -12.74
CA PHE A 162 -18.36 -4.67 -11.48
C PHE A 162 -18.79 -3.21 -11.59
N MET A 163 -18.08 -2.41 -12.40
CA MET A 163 -18.21 -0.95 -12.50
C MET A 163 -18.23 -0.49 -13.97
N PRO A 164 -19.24 -0.89 -14.78
CA PRO A 164 -19.22 -0.74 -16.24
C PRO A 164 -19.20 0.74 -16.70
N PHE A 165 -19.85 1.65 -15.98
CA PHE A 165 -19.97 3.02 -16.44
C PHE A 165 -18.66 3.81 -16.29
N LEU A 166 -18.00 3.71 -15.14
CA LEU A 166 -16.71 4.36 -14.92
C LEU A 166 -15.64 3.82 -15.86
N THR A 167 -15.56 2.50 -15.95
CA THR A 167 -14.49 1.84 -16.70
C THR A 167 -14.60 2.09 -18.19
N GLU A 168 -15.80 2.13 -18.75
CA GLU A 168 -16.06 2.50 -20.14
C GLU A 168 -15.61 3.94 -20.41
N GLU A 169 -15.99 4.88 -19.56
CA GLU A 169 -15.60 6.29 -19.72
C GLU A 169 -14.07 6.45 -19.64
N VAL A 170 -13.42 5.77 -18.67
CA VAL A 170 -11.95 5.79 -18.53
C VAL A 170 -11.29 5.18 -19.76
N TRP A 171 -11.82 4.09 -20.31
CA TRP A 171 -11.32 3.41 -21.50
C TRP A 171 -11.23 4.36 -22.70
N HIS A 172 -12.28 5.11 -22.99
CA HIS A 172 -12.29 6.08 -24.08
C HIS A 172 -11.42 7.30 -23.84
N VAL A 173 -11.27 7.75 -22.60
CA VAL A 173 -10.41 8.89 -22.28
C VAL A 173 -8.92 8.52 -22.28
N LEU A 174 -8.54 7.30 -21.89
CA LEU A 174 -7.14 6.87 -21.83
C LEU A 174 -6.45 6.90 -23.19
N SER A 175 -7.11 6.41 -24.22
CA SER A 175 -6.56 6.29 -25.57
C SER A 175 -7.58 6.76 -26.60
N ASP A 176 -7.07 7.17 -27.76
CA ASP A 176 -7.92 7.56 -28.88
C ASP A 176 -8.54 6.29 -29.49
N ARG A 177 -9.87 6.16 -29.39
CA ARG A 177 -10.66 5.01 -29.82
C ARG A 177 -11.89 5.44 -30.61
N ALA A 178 -12.36 4.56 -31.51
CA ALA A 178 -13.65 4.77 -32.14
C ALA A 178 -14.78 4.69 -31.12
N GLU A 179 -15.87 5.43 -31.31
CA GLU A 179 -17.06 5.40 -30.44
C GLU A 179 -17.67 4.00 -30.26
N THR A 180 -17.38 3.09 -31.22
CA THR A 180 -17.86 1.70 -31.22
C THR A 180 -16.88 0.70 -30.60
N ASP A 181 -15.72 1.16 -30.12
CA ASP A 181 -14.71 0.34 -29.45
C ASP A 181 -15.01 0.23 -27.96
N PHE A 182 -16.09 -0.52 -27.65
CA PHE A 182 -16.55 -0.70 -26.26
C PHE A 182 -15.65 -1.68 -25.49
N LEU A 183 -15.42 -1.38 -24.23
CA LEU A 183 -14.67 -2.21 -23.31
C LEU A 183 -15.29 -3.60 -23.10
N ASP A 184 -16.61 -3.72 -23.22
CA ASP A 184 -17.34 -4.99 -23.22
C ASP A 184 -16.81 -6.04 -24.24
N PHE A 185 -16.21 -5.59 -25.35
CA PHE A 185 -15.63 -6.45 -26.37
C PHE A 185 -14.13 -6.63 -26.25
N ALA A 186 -13.49 -5.96 -25.30
CA ALA A 186 -12.05 -6.13 -25.04
C ALA A 186 -11.78 -7.50 -24.42
N THR A 187 -10.59 -8.03 -24.71
CA THR A 187 -10.14 -9.27 -24.08
C THR A 187 -9.93 -9.06 -22.58
N TYR A 188 -10.55 -9.93 -21.78
CA TYR A 188 -10.32 -9.90 -20.33
C TYR A 188 -8.85 -10.16 -20.00
N PRO A 189 -8.21 -9.39 -19.12
CA PRO A 189 -6.78 -9.51 -18.87
C PRO A 189 -6.44 -10.86 -18.24
N THR A 190 -5.34 -11.44 -18.69
CA THR A 190 -4.79 -12.71 -18.21
C THR A 190 -3.34 -12.54 -17.82
N PRO A 191 -2.81 -13.34 -16.85
CA PRO A 191 -1.41 -13.25 -16.49
C PRO A 191 -0.47 -13.45 -17.68
N SER A 192 0.56 -12.61 -17.80
CA SER A 192 1.62 -12.76 -18.82
C SER A 192 2.68 -13.79 -18.42
N GLY A 193 2.66 -14.26 -17.19
CA GLY A 193 3.59 -15.27 -16.65
C GLY A 193 4.82 -14.68 -15.95
N THR A 194 4.80 -13.39 -15.62
CA THR A 194 5.89 -12.77 -14.86
C THR A 194 5.85 -13.26 -13.41
N SER A 195 7.01 -13.69 -12.89
CA SER A 195 7.12 -14.14 -11.50
C SER A 195 7.09 -12.97 -10.53
N TYR A 196 6.33 -13.10 -9.44
CA TYR A 196 6.22 -12.10 -8.37
C TYR A 196 6.85 -12.61 -7.08
N ASP A 197 7.80 -11.84 -6.54
CA ASP A 197 8.33 -12.05 -5.19
C ASP A 197 7.73 -11.01 -4.22
N PRO A 198 6.77 -11.41 -3.37
CA PRO A 198 6.17 -10.50 -2.40
C PRO A 198 7.16 -10.00 -1.34
N ALA A 199 8.27 -10.72 -1.08
CA ALA A 199 9.25 -10.33 -0.09
C ALA A 199 10.05 -9.09 -0.54
N GLU A 200 10.30 -8.94 -1.83
CA GLU A 200 10.98 -7.76 -2.37
C GLU A 200 10.18 -6.48 -2.12
N PHE A 201 8.90 -6.48 -2.47
CA PHE A 201 8.05 -5.31 -2.23
C PHE A 201 7.81 -5.05 -0.74
N ALA A 202 7.62 -6.08 0.07
CA ALA A 202 7.50 -5.94 1.52
C ALA A 202 8.75 -5.29 2.14
N SER A 203 9.93 -5.60 1.61
CA SER A 203 11.17 -4.92 1.99
C SER A 203 11.15 -3.43 1.62
N VAL A 204 10.74 -3.09 0.38
CA VAL A 204 10.61 -1.68 -0.05
C VAL A 204 9.63 -0.92 0.85
N GLU A 205 8.46 -1.49 1.10
CA GLU A 205 7.43 -0.88 1.96
C GLU A 205 7.97 -0.63 3.37
N ALA A 206 8.62 -1.63 3.98
CA ALA A 206 9.21 -1.52 5.32
C ALA A 206 10.25 -0.39 5.39
N HIS A 207 11.12 -0.27 4.38
CA HIS A 207 12.12 0.80 4.32
C HIS A 207 11.48 2.18 4.15
N VAL A 208 10.51 2.30 3.26
CA VAL A 208 9.80 3.58 3.02
C VAL A 208 9.07 4.03 4.29
N VAL A 209 8.36 3.12 4.96
CA VAL A 209 7.66 3.43 6.22
C VAL A 209 8.66 3.84 7.30
N ALA A 210 9.74 3.08 7.50
CA ALA A 210 10.75 3.38 8.52
C ALA A 210 11.41 4.74 8.30
N LEU A 211 11.86 5.04 7.07
CA LEU A 211 12.53 6.30 6.74
C LEU A 211 11.58 7.51 6.82
N ARG A 212 10.32 7.36 6.41
CA ARG A 212 9.31 8.42 6.57
C ARG A 212 8.97 8.68 8.03
N THR A 213 8.83 7.63 8.83
CA THR A 213 8.61 7.73 10.29
C THR A 213 9.80 8.41 10.94
N PHE A 214 11.03 8.00 10.59
CA PHE A 214 12.26 8.62 11.07
C PHE A 214 12.30 10.12 10.78
N ARG A 215 11.96 10.53 9.53
CA ARG A 215 11.86 11.95 9.18
C ARG A 215 10.85 12.71 10.04
N ALA A 216 9.67 12.12 10.24
CA ALA A 216 8.60 12.74 11.03
C ALA A 216 9.02 12.90 12.51
N GLU A 217 9.61 11.86 13.10
CA GLU A 217 10.06 11.86 14.49
C GLU A 217 11.21 12.84 14.75
N LYS A 218 12.08 13.05 13.75
CA LYS A 218 13.22 13.97 13.83
C LYS A 218 12.92 15.34 13.23
N ASN A 219 11.67 15.59 12.80
CA ASN A 219 11.24 16.82 12.14
C ASN A 219 12.12 17.22 10.93
N ILE A 220 12.58 16.23 10.15
CA ILE A 220 13.44 16.45 8.97
C ILE A 220 12.58 16.70 7.75
N ALA A 221 12.74 17.85 7.12
CA ALA A 221 12.01 18.19 5.90
C ALA A 221 12.32 17.21 4.75
N PHE A 222 11.31 16.89 3.93
CA PHE A 222 11.50 15.96 2.80
C PHE A 222 12.62 16.41 1.84
N LYS A 223 12.81 17.70 1.63
CA LYS A 223 13.84 18.27 0.73
C LYS A 223 15.29 18.01 1.19
N SER A 224 15.52 17.75 2.49
CA SER A 224 16.87 17.43 3.01
C SER A 224 17.14 15.95 2.79
N PRO A 225 18.13 15.55 1.98
CA PRO A 225 18.41 14.13 1.73
C PRO A 225 18.87 13.41 3.00
N LEU A 226 18.55 12.12 3.12
CA LEU A 226 19.09 11.25 4.14
C LEU A 226 20.16 10.36 3.49
N THR A 227 21.35 10.27 4.09
CA THR A 227 22.32 9.26 3.68
C THR A 227 22.08 8.01 4.51
N THR A 228 21.94 6.86 3.86
CA THR A 228 21.64 5.60 4.52
C THR A 228 22.55 4.49 4.02
N ASP A 229 22.94 3.61 4.91
CA ASP A 229 23.58 2.34 4.59
C ASP A 229 23.01 1.17 5.41
N ALA A 230 23.32 -0.03 4.97
CA ALA A 230 23.04 -1.29 5.66
C ALA A 230 24.07 -2.34 5.17
N ALA A 231 24.01 -3.54 5.77
CA ALA A 231 24.84 -4.66 5.34
C ALA A 231 24.65 -5.01 3.85
N GLN A 232 23.45 -4.84 3.33
CA GLN A 232 23.11 -5.10 1.93
C GLN A 232 22.16 -4.02 1.41
N LYS A 233 22.44 -3.51 0.19
CA LYS A 233 21.55 -2.59 -0.51
C LYS A 233 20.32 -3.35 -1.03
N PRO A 234 19.08 -2.93 -0.69
CA PRO A 234 17.86 -3.56 -1.20
C PRO A 234 17.77 -3.49 -2.73
N ALA A 235 17.26 -4.52 -3.38
CA ALA A 235 17.04 -4.53 -4.84
C ALA A 235 16.13 -3.38 -5.30
N GLY A 236 15.06 -3.11 -4.54
CA GLY A 236 14.15 -1.98 -4.79
C GLY A 236 14.64 -0.62 -4.28
N TRP A 237 15.96 -0.44 -4.08
CA TRP A 237 16.52 0.83 -3.59
C TRP A 237 16.12 2.06 -4.41
N PRO A 238 16.05 2.04 -5.74
CA PRO A 238 15.61 3.21 -6.51
C PRO A 238 14.22 3.71 -6.08
N ALA A 239 13.29 2.80 -5.81
CA ALA A 239 11.95 3.12 -5.31
C ALA A 239 12.02 3.73 -3.89
N ILE A 240 12.80 3.13 -2.99
CA ILE A 240 13.01 3.64 -1.63
C ILE A 240 13.59 5.06 -1.69
N ALA A 241 14.65 5.26 -2.47
CA ALA A 241 15.33 6.54 -2.62
C ALA A 241 14.38 7.64 -3.09
N LYS A 242 13.60 7.38 -4.14
CA LYS A 242 12.62 8.33 -4.68
C LYS A 242 11.55 8.70 -3.66
N LEU A 243 10.96 7.70 -2.99
CA LEU A 243 9.85 7.91 -2.05
C LEU A 243 10.25 8.48 -0.70
N THR A 244 11.54 8.46 -0.37
CA THR A 244 12.05 8.92 0.93
C THR A 244 13.07 10.05 0.81
N ASN A 245 13.45 10.45 -0.40
CA ASN A 245 14.57 11.36 -0.69
C ASN A 245 15.85 10.91 0.05
N SER A 246 16.22 9.64 -0.14
CA SER A 246 17.40 9.06 0.51
C SER A 246 18.47 8.70 -0.50
N VAL A 247 19.72 8.77 -0.09
CA VAL A 247 20.91 8.43 -0.87
C VAL A 247 21.57 7.22 -0.24
N TRP A 248 22.00 6.25 -1.04
CA TRP A 248 22.81 5.13 -0.57
C TRP A 248 24.27 5.54 -0.50
N GLY A 249 24.84 5.48 0.69
CA GLY A 249 26.23 5.86 0.93
C GLY A 249 26.65 5.53 2.35
N SER A 250 27.94 5.73 2.69
CA SER A 250 28.40 5.51 4.06
C SER A 250 27.67 6.44 5.02
N ALA A 251 27.01 5.84 5.99
CA ALA A 251 26.36 6.50 7.12
C ALA A 251 27.10 6.18 8.43
N GLU A 252 28.43 6.22 8.41
CA GLU A 252 29.28 6.00 9.58
C GLU A 252 28.96 7.03 10.66
N GLY A 253 28.75 6.57 11.90
CA GLY A 253 28.28 7.44 12.98
C GLY A 253 26.80 7.84 12.89
N GLY A 254 26.07 7.37 11.88
CA GLY A 254 24.64 7.62 11.71
C GLY A 254 23.78 6.90 12.75
N LEU A 255 22.54 7.39 12.91
CA LEU A 255 21.57 6.83 13.85
C LEU A 255 21.05 5.47 13.38
N PRO A 256 20.90 4.48 14.25
CA PRO A 256 20.35 3.19 13.91
C PRO A 256 18.84 3.30 13.63
N LEU A 257 18.39 2.62 12.58
CA LEU A 257 17.00 2.53 12.19
C LEU A 257 16.69 1.09 11.77
N ARG A 258 15.52 0.58 12.16
CA ARG A 258 15.05 -0.74 11.73
C ARG A 258 13.94 -0.62 10.70
N ALA A 259 14.12 -1.32 9.56
CA ALA A 259 13.14 -1.43 8.50
C ALA A 259 12.78 -2.92 8.28
N GLY A 260 11.66 -3.36 8.87
CA GLY A 260 11.32 -4.79 8.90
C GLY A 260 12.39 -5.61 9.63
N THR A 261 13.07 -6.50 8.92
CA THR A 261 14.20 -7.29 9.45
C THR A 261 15.57 -6.65 9.21
N ALA A 262 15.66 -5.61 8.37
CA ALA A 262 16.90 -4.93 8.05
C ALA A 262 17.25 -3.88 9.11
N GLU A 263 18.56 -3.78 9.42
CA GLU A 263 19.12 -2.71 10.22
C GLU A 263 19.80 -1.70 9.29
N LEU A 264 19.40 -0.45 9.41
CA LEU A 264 19.95 0.69 8.67
C LEU A 264 20.72 1.59 9.61
N ARG A 265 21.67 2.33 9.06
CA ARG A 265 22.22 3.53 9.67
C ARG A 265 21.78 4.72 8.84
N VAL A 266 21.35 5.78 9.49
CA VAL A 266 20.85 6.99 8.84
C VAL A 266 21.66 8.17 9.34
N GLN A 267 22.38 8.80 8.42
CA GLN A 267 23.11 10.03 8.69
C GLN A 267 22.23 11.24 8.38
N ILE A 268 22.20 12.18 9.29
CA ILE A 268 21.52 13.47 9.22
C ILE A 268 22.55 14.59 9.42
N GLU A 269 22.27 15.75 8.85
CA GLU A 269 23.12 16.93 9.08
C GLU A 269 23.09 17.31 10.57
N ALA A 270 24.25 17.66 11.12
CA ALA A 270 24.45 17.81 12.55
C ALA A 270 23.53 18.86 13.23
N ASP A 271 23.06 19.86 12.50
CA ASP A 271 22.19 20.93 13.03
C ASP A 271 20.70 20.50 13.18
N ALA A 272 20.35 19.27 12.80
CA ALA A 272 18.97 18.81 12.75
C ALA A 272 18.51 18.03 14.00
N VAL A 273 19.38 17.77 14.98
CA VAL A 273 19.06 16.90 16.15
C VAL A 273 19.47 17.55 17.45
N ASP A 274 18.50 17.69 18.34
CA ASP A 274 18.75 17.99 19.77
C ASP A 274 19.27 16.69 20.44
N VAL A 275 20.59 16.60 20.57
CA VAL A 275 21.28 15.42 21.09
C VAL A 275 20.86 15.11 22.54
N GLU A 276 20.66 16.13 23.38
CA GLU A 276 20.24 15.94 24.78
C GLU A 276 18.83 15.37 24.88
N ALA A 277 17.91 15.89 24.06
CA ALA A 277 16.54 15.38 23.98
C ALA A 277 16.50 13.92 23.48
N GLU A 278 17.33 13.57 22.51
CA GLU A 278 17.42 12.21 21.97
C GLU A 278 18.03 11.22 22.98
N ILE A 279 19.06 11.62 23.72
CA ILE A 279 19.61 10.80 24.82
C ILE A 279 18.55 10.52 25.88
N ALA A 280 17.83 11.55 26.30
CA ALA A 280 16.77 11.41 27.30
C ALA A 280 15.62 10.50 26.81
N LYS A 281 15.26 10.58 25.53
CA LYS A 281 14.27 9.71 24.89
C LYS A 281 14.74 8.26 24.83
N ALA A 282 15.96 8.01 24.36
CA ALA A 282 16.54 6.68 24.28
C ALA A 282 16.61 5.98 25.66
N GLN A 283 16.96 6.72 26.71
CA GLN A 283 16.96 6.20 28.09
C GLN A 283 15.58 5.80 28.55
N LYS A 284 14.55 6.64 28.31
CA LYS A 284 13.14 6.32 28.63
C LYS A 284 12.64 5.10 27.87
N ASP A 285 12.99 4.99 26.61
CA ASP A 285 12.58 3.84 25.77
C ASP A 285 13.21 2.54 26.29
N ILE A 286 14.49 2.56 26.67
CA ILE A 286 15.18 1.40 27.29
C ILE A 286 14.46 0.99 28.58
N GLU A 287 14.14 1.94 29.46
CA GLU A 287 13.43 1.66 30.72
C GLU A 287 12.05 1.07 30.48
N TYR A 288 11.26 1.70 29.61
CA TYR A 288 9.90 1.27 29.26
C TYR A 288 9.88 -0.14 28.68
N TYR A 289 10.66 -0.38 27.61
CA TYR A 289 10.68 -1.69 26.96
C TYR A 289 11.33 -2.78 27.80
N SER A 290 12.25 -2.44 28.70
CA SER A 290 12.80 -3.38 29.69
C SER A 290 11.73 -3.80 30.71
N GLY A 291 10.87 -2.89 31.14
CA GLY A 291 9.71 -3.20 31.97
C GLY A 291 8.69 -4.08 31.26
N PHE A 292 8.40 -3.74 30.00
CA PHE A 292 7.47 -4.49 29.16
C PHE A 292 7.99 -5.92 28.86
N LYS A 293 9.28 -6.06 28.52
CA LYS A 293 9.97 -7.35 28.37
C LYS A 293 9.79 -8.23 29.59
N ARG A 294 10.09 -7.70 30.78
CA ARG A 294 9.93 -8.42 32.06
C ARG A 294 8.49 -8.91 32.28
N SER A 295 7.51 -8.08 31.97
CA SER A 295 6.10 -8.45 32.09
C SER A 295 5.71 -9.61 31.16
N ILE A 296 6.18 -9.57 29.89
CA ILE A 296 5.91 -10.66 28.93
C ILE A 296 6.65 -11.94 29.33
N GLN A 297 7.90 -11.84 29.75
CA GLN A 297 8.67 -12.99 30.22
C GLN A 297 7.99 -13.66 31.42
N ALA A 298 7.45 -12.89 32.37
CA ALA A 298 6.70 -13.41 33.50
C ALA A 298 5.43 -14.17 33.05
N LYS A 299 4.72 -13.66 32.04
CA LYS A 299 3.57 -14.36 31.45
C LYS A 299 3.96 -15.66 30.76
N LEU A 300 5.03 -15.65 29.98
CA LEU A 300 5.51 -16.84 29.25
C LEU A 300 6.16 -17.87 30.16
N ALA A 301 6.65 -17.46 31.33
CA ALA A 301 7.13 -18.37 32.39
C ALA A 301 6.00 -19.02 33.19
N ASN A 302 4.78 -18.55 33.07
CA ASN A 302 3.62 -19.13 33.78
C ASN A 302 3.11 -20.36 33.00
N GLU A 303 3.41 -21.56 33.50
CA GLU A 303 3.00 -22.82 32.88
C GLU A 303 1.48 -22.94 32.68
N LYS A 304 0.67 -22.39 33.58
CA LYS A 304 -0.79 -22.39 33.46
C LYS A 304 -1.27 -21.53 32.30
N PHE A 305 -0.57 -20.44 32.01
CA PHE A 305 -0.87 -19.60 30.86
C PHE A 305 -0.46 -20.29 29.57
N VAL A 306 0.75 -20.82 29.49
CA VAL A 306 1.29 -21.46 28.27
C VAL A 306 0.53 -22.72 27.91
N SER A 307 0.10 -23.51 28.89
CA SER A 307 -0.64 -24.76 28.64
C SER A 307 -2.16 -24.55 28.44
N GLY A 308 -2.72 -23.45 28.98
CA GLY A 308 -4.16 -23.19 28.92
C GLY A 308 -4.62 -22.21 27.83
N ALA A 309 -3.72 -21.41 27.29
CA ALA A 309 -4.05 -20.43 26.25
C ALA A 309 -3.96 -21.02 24.83
N PRO A 310 -4.78 -20.56 23.88
CA PRO A 310 -4.64 -20.95 22.46
C PRO A 310 -3.22 -20.66 21.95
N ALA A 311 -2.67 -21.54 21.08
CA ALA A 311 -1.32 -21.41 20.54
C ALA A 311 -1.07 -20.02 19.90
N ALA A 312 -2.04 -19.48 19.15
CA ALA A 312 -1.97 -18.16 18.54
C ALA A 312 -1.75 -17.03 19.55
N VAL A 313 -2.29 -17.14 20.77
CA VAL A 313 -2.11 -16.15 21.85
C VAL A 313 -0.70 -16.24 22.44
N VAL A 314 -0.18 -17.44 22.63
CA VAL A 314 1.19 -17.66 23.11
C VAL A 314 2.20 -17.14 22.08
N ASP A 315 1.99 -17.41 20.80
CA ASP A 315 2.86 -16.94 19.71
C ASP A 315 2.81 -15.41 19.56
N ALA A 316 1.64 -14.81 19.76
CA ALA A 316 1.53 -13.33 19.80
C ALA A 316 2.35 -12.72 20.96
N GLU A 317 2.36 -13.34 22.14
CA GLU A 317 3.20 -12.87 23.26
C GLU A 317 4.69 -13.11 22.99
N ARG A 318 5.09 -14.21 22.34
CA ARG A 318 6.49 -14.42 21.88
C ARG A 318 6.93 -13.36 20.88
N LYS A 319 6.06 -13.00 19.93
CA LYS A 319 6.33 -11.93 18.95
C LYS A 319 6.52 -10.58 19.65
N LYS A 320 5.66 -10.25 20.61
CA LYS A 320 5.80 -9.03 21.42
C LYS A 320 7.11 -9.00 22.21
N LEU A 321 7.58 -10.15 22.71
CA LEU A 321 8.86 -10.26 23.38
C LEU A 321 10.03 -9.94 22.44
N ALA A 322 10.05 -10.54 21.26
CA ALA A 322 11.05 -10.29 20.25
C ALA A 322 11.06 -8.82 19.79
N ASP A 323 9.87 -8.22 19.61
CA ASP A 323 9.73 -6.81 19.25
C ASP A 323 10.26 -5.88 20.36
N ALA A 324 10.02 -6.20 21.63
CA ALA A 324 10.53 -5.43 22.77
C ALA A 324 12.06 -5.53 22.86
N GLU A 325 12.63 -6.71 22.67
CA GLU A 325 14.10 -6.93 22.65
C GLU A 325 14.77 -6.14 21.53
N ALA A 326 14.18 -6.17 20.34
CA ALA A 326 14.69 -5.40 19.21
C ALA A 326 14.68 -3.87 19.46
N LYS A 327 13.61 -3.37 20.09
CA LYS A 327 13.50 -1.93 20.44
C LYS A 327 14.53 -1.51 21.51
N ILE A 328 14.78 -2.36 22.50
CA ILE A 328 15.83 -2.13 23.51
C ILE A 328 17.19 -2.05 22.83
N GLU A 329 17.50 -2.99 21.93
CA GLU A 329 18.79 -3.03 21.21
C GLU A 329 19.00 -1.77 20.37
N ILE A 330 17.99 -1.33 19.64
CA ILE A 330 18.04 -0.09 18.84
C ILE A 330 18.30 1.13 19.74
N ALA A 331 17.56 1.24 20.85
CA ALA A 331 17.72 2.36 21.77
C ALA A 331 19.10 2.36 22.44
N GLN A 332 19.68 1.20 22.74
CA GLN A 332 21.04 1.07 23.25
C GLN A 332 22.10 1.46 22.21
N LYS A 333 21.95 1.02 20.94
CA LYS A 333 22.82 1.42 19.83
C LYS A 333 22.78 2.94 19.61
N LEU A 334 21.56 3.52 19.65
CA LEU A 334 21.36 4.96 19.54
C LEU A 334 22.09 5.71 20.67
N LEU A 335 21.90 5.26 21.90
CA LEU A 335 22.55 5.88 23.06
C LEU A 335 24.08 5.81 22.95
N ALA A 336 24.63 4.67 22.52
CA ALA A 336 26.06 4.50 22.31
C ALA A 336 26.61 5.48 21.25
N VAL A 337 25.92 5.66 20.13
CA VAL A 337 26.32 6.61 19.08
C VAL A 337 26.27 8.06 19.58
N LEU A 338 25.21 8.45 20.29
CA LEU A 338 25.02 9.83 20.76
C LEU A 338 25.97 10.20 21.91
N THR A 339 26.45 9.22 22.67
CA THR A 339 27.42 9.44 23.80
C THR A 339 28.87 9.29 23.41
N SER A 340 29.14 8.80 22.18
CA SER A 340 30.53 8.63 21.67
C SER A 340 31.05 9.84 20.88
N ASN A 341 30.19 10.82 20.62
CA ASN A 341 30.52 12.11 20.00
C ASN A 341 30.47 13.23 21.05
#